data_bd7d7c4b75430b443af08b6c8035a72c
#
_entry.id   bd7d7c4b75430b443af08b6c8035a72c
#
_cell.length_a   1.000
_cell.length_b   1.000
_cell.length_c   1.000
_cell.angle_alpha   90.00
_cell.angle_beta   90.00
_cell.angle_gamma   90.00
#
_symmetry.space_group_name_H-M   'P 1'
#
loop_
_entity.id
_entity.type
_entity.pdbx_description
1 polymer ?
#
loop_
_entity_poly.entity_id
_entity_poly.type
_entity_poly.pdbx_seq_one_letter_code
_entity_poly.pdbx_strand_id
1 'polypeptide(L)'
;MSMYWILFIGIAVISYIVQNSLQSKFKKYSKMPLASGMTGKDVAEKMLHDNGIYDVRVTSTPGMLTDHYNPANKTVNLSEGVYGSNSVAAAAVAAHECGHAVQHARAYAPLKMRSALVPVVQFSSSIMTWVLLAGILMVNTFPQLLLAGICLFCHDYSFQLYYVAC
;
A
#
# COMPACT_ATOMS: atom_id res chain seq x y z
N MET A 1 -31.31 -3.74 15.27
CA MET A 1 -30.06 -3.98 14.50
C MET A 1 -28.91 -3.52 15.37
N SER A 2 -27.93 -4.33 15.67
CA SER A 2 -26.83 -3.90 16.55
C SER A 2 -26.00 -2.81 15.86
N MET A 3 -25.47 -1.87 16.63
CA MET A 3 -24.63 -0.77 16.16
C MET A 3 -23.46 -1.26 15.28
N TYR A 4 -22.96 -2.47 15.53
CA TYR A 4 -21.89 -3.10 14.76
C TYR A 4 -22.28 -3.36 13.30
N TRP A 5 -23.51 -3.76 13.01
CA TRP A 5 -23.98 -3.98 11.64
C TRP A 5 -24.10 -2.68 10.86
N ILE A 6 -24.52 -1.59 11.53
CA ILE A 6 -24.61 -0.26 10.90
C ILE A 6 -23.19 0.21 10.52
N LEU A 7 -22.24 0.06 11.44
CA LEU A 7 -20.84 0.41 11.20
C LEU A 7 -20.23 -0.42 10.04
N PHE A 8 -20.44 -1.74 10.07
CA PHE A 8 -19.95 -2.65 9.04
C PHE A 8 -20.49 -2.31 7.65
N ILE A 9 -21.82 -2.11 7.55
CA ILE A 9 -22.47 -1.73 6.30
C ILE A 9 -21.98 -0.36 5.84
N GLY A 10 -21.84 0.61 6.76
CA GLY A 10 -21.30 1.94 6.42
C GLY A 10 -19.90 1.87 5.82
N ILE A 11 -19.00 1.12 6.44
CA ILE A 11 -17.62 0.93 5.91
C ILE A 11 -17.66 0.22 4.56
N ALA A 12 -18.47 -0.84 4.40
CA ALA A 12 -18.58 -1.56 3.15
C ALA A 12 -19.09 -0.68 2.00
N VAL A 13 -20.09 0.16 2.26
CA VAL A 13 -20.65 1.10 1.26
C VAL A 13 -19.61 2.16 0.88
N ILE A 14 -18.92 2.75 1.84
CA ILE A 14 -17.87 3.74 1.57
C ILE A 14 -16.74 3.10 0.73
N SER A 15 -16.27 1.93 1.12
CA SER A 15 -15.23 1.18 0.40
C SER A 15 -15.66 0.89 -1.04
N TYR A 16 -16.89 0.46 -1.25
CA TYR A 16 -17.45 0.20 -2.58
C TYR A 16 -17.49 1.47 -3.45
N ILE A 17 -17.95 2.60 -2.90
CA ILE A 17 -18.00 3.88 -3.61
C ILE A 17 -16.59 4.35 -4.02
N VAL A 18 -15.64 4.29 -3.09
CA VAL A 18 -14.24 4.69 -3.34
C VAL A 18 -13.62 3.81 -4.43
N GLN A 19 -13.79 2.49 -4.34
CA GLN A 19 -13.26 1.55 -5.31
C GLN A 19 -13.84 1.75 -6.71
N ASN A 20 -15.15 1.92 -6.83
CA ASN A 20 -15.80 2.21 -8.10
C ASN A 20 -15.35 3.55 -8.70
N SER A 21 -15.20 4.57 -7.87
CA SER A 21 -14.71 5.88 -8.30
C SER A 21 -13.28 5.78 -8.85
N LEU A 22 -12.41 5.05 -8.15
CA LEU A 22 -11.03 4.82 -8.59
C LEU A 22 -10.96 4.07 -9.92
N GLN A 23 -11.69 2.96 -10.04
CA GLN A 23 -11.74 2.16 -11.27
C GLN A 23 -12.30 2.96 -12.46
N SER A 24 -13.34 3.75 -12.23
CA SER A 24 -13.94 4.60 -13.27
C SER A 24 -12.95 5.66 -13.76
N LYS A 25 -12.23 6.33 -12.84
CA LYS A 25 -11.20 7.30 -13.19
C LYS A 25 -10.05 6.63 -13.93
N PHE A 26 -9.55 5.50 -13.43
CA PHE A 26 -8.50 4.73 -14.09
C PHE A 26 -8.90 4.35 -15.52
N LYS A 27 -10.11 3.80 -15.72
CA LYS A 27 -10.65 3.45 -17.04
C LYS A 27 -10.81 4.67 -17.95
N LYS A 28 -11.15 5.83 -17.41
CA LYS A 28 -11.24 7.09 -18.18
C LYS A 28 -9.87 7.53 -18.66
N TYR A 29 -8.90 7.62 -17.74
CA TYR A 29 -7.56 8.14 -18.04
C TYR A 29 -6.65 7.14 -18.76
N SER A 30 -6.94 5.85 -18.71
CA SER A 30 -6.24 4.85 -19.54
C SER A 30 -6.57 4.93 -21.02
N LYS A 31 -7.67 5.60 -21.38
CA LYS A 31 -8.03 5.89 -22.78
C LYS A 31 -7.50 7.22 -23.31
N MET A 32 -6.94 8.04 -22.44
CA MET A 32 -6.41 9.35 -22.81
C MET A 32 -4.91 9.22 -23.08
N PRO A 33 -4.47 9.45 -24.33
CA PRO A 33 -3.05 9.40 -24.64
C PRO A 33 -2.30 10.52 -23.94
N LEU A 34 -1.08 10.25 -23.53
CA LEU A 34 -0.19 11.26 -22.98
C LEU A 34 0.32 12.16 -24.10
N ALA A 35 0.25 13.48 -23.91
CA ALA A 35 0.62 14.45 -24.95
C ALA A 35 2.09 14.32 -25.43
N SER A 36 2.98 13.85 -24.56
CA SER A 36 4.38 13.57 -24.90
C SER A 36 4.59 12.28 -25.68
N GLY A 37 3.59 11.40 -25.79
CA GLY A 37 3.71 10.07 -26.41
C GLY A 37 4.52 9.06 -25.61
N MET A 38 5.03 9.43 -24.43
CA MET A 38 5.86 8.57 -23.58
C MET A 38 5.03 7.43 -22.99
N THR A 39 5.61 6.24 -22.97
CA THR A 39 5.05 5.09 -22.24
C THR A 39 5.26 5.20 -20.74
N GLY A 40 4.56 4.38 -19.95
CA GLY A 40 4.80 4.32 -18.51
C GLY A 40 6.26 4.02 -18.16
N LYS A 41 6.92 3.13 -18.94
CA LYS A 41 8.35 2.88 -18.84
C LYS A 41 9.17 4.15 -19.03
N ASP A 42 8.93 4.88 -20.13
CA ASP A 42 9.71 6.08 -20.47
C ASP A 42 9.56 7.18 -19.41
N VAL A 43 8.32 7.32 -18.86
CA VAL A 43 8.04 8.25 -17.76
C VAL A 43 8.82 7.85 -16.52
N ALA A 44 8.84 6.55 -16.18
CA ALA A 44 9.58 6.04 -15.04
C ALA A 44 11.09 6.28 -15.17
N GLU A 45 11.68 5.89 -16.29
CA GLU A 45 13.11 6.07 -16.55
C GLU A 45 13.49 7.56 -16.54
N LYS A 46 12.69 8.40 -17.19
CA LYS A 46 12.91 9.84 -17.18
C LYS A 46 12.87 10.42 -15.78
N MET A 47 11.86 10.05 -14.98
CA MET A 47 11.70 10.57 -13.63
C MET A 47 12.87 10.14 -12.72
N LEU A 48 13.34 8.91 -12.83
CA LEU A 48 14.51 8.42 -12.11
C LEU A 48 15.77 9.21 -12.48
N HIS A 49 16.04 9.39 -13.78
CA HIS A 49 17.20 10.14 -14.29
C HIS A 49 17.14 11.61 -13.88
N ASP A 50 15.99 12.26 -13.98
CA ASP A 50 15.79 13.66 -13.57
C ASP A 50 16.07 13.87 -12.06
N ASN A 51 15.96 12.80 -11.25
CA ASN A 51 16.29 12.79 -9.83
C ASN A 51 17.71 12.26 -9.52
N GLY A 52 18.53 11.97 -10.54
CA GLY A 52 19.90 11.49 -10.38
C GLY A 52 19.98 10.02 -9.92
N ILE A 53 18.94 9.22 -10.14
CA ILE A 53 18.88 7.82 -9.74
C ILE A 53 19.13 6.94 -10.96
N TYR A 54 20.28 6.26 -10.99
CA TYR A 54 20.71 5.43 -12.13
C TYR A 54 20.83 3.94 -11.76
N ASP A 55 20.67 3.62 -10.48
CA ASP A 55 20.82 2.27 -9.93
C ASP A 55 19.48 1.53 -9.76
N VAL A 56 18.38 2.16 -10.14
CA VAL A 56 17.04 1.57 -10.13
C VAL A 56 16.64 1.21 -11.56
N ARG A 57 16.22 -0.05 -11.74
CA ARG A 57 15.78 -0.57 -13.05
C ARG A 57 14.24 -0.59 -13.13
N VAL A 58 13.73 -0.26 -14.31
CA VAL A 58 12.30 -0.36 -14.62
C VAL A 58 12.04 -1.67 -15.34
N THR A 59 11.17 -2.52 -14.80
CA THR A 59 10.85 -3.84 -15.34
C THR A 59 9.35 -4.04 -15.48
N SER A 60 8.96 -4.88 -16.43
CA SER A 60 7.57 -5.29 -16.59
C SER A 60 7.27 -6.50 -15.72
N THR A 61 6.08 -6.52 -15.10
CA THR A 61 5.58 -7.64 -14.30
C THR A 61 4.22 -8.09 -14.81
N PRO A 62 3.95 -9.41 -14.87
CA PRO A 62 2.66 -9.90 -15.30
C PRO A 62 1.55 -9.56 -14.30
N GLY A 63 0.32 -9.41 -14.82
CA GLY A 63 -0.87 -9.12 -14.03
C GLY A 63 -1.34 -7.68 -14.17
N MET A 64 -2.49 -7.39 -13.56
CA MET A 64 -3.08 -6.05 -13.50
C MET A 64 -2.93 -5.50 -12.08
N LEU A 65 -2.58 -4.22 -11.95
CA LEU A 65 -2.40 -3.54 -10.66
C LEU A 65 -1.32 -4.22 -9.78
N THR A 66 -0.28 -4.74 -10.43
CA THR A 66 0.89 -5.35 -9.76
C THR A 66 2.06 -4.38 -9.67
N ASP A 67 1.80 -3.13 -9.98
CA ASP A 67 2.78 -2.05 -9.97
C ASP A 67 3.32 -1.85 -8.54
N HIS A 68 4.64 -1.83 -8.39
CA HIS A 68 5.29 -1.60 -7.10
C HIS A 68 6.77 -1.27 -7.25
N TYR A 69 7.30 -0.48 -6.32
CA TYR A 69 8.74 -0.35 -6.14
C TYR A 69 9.27 -1.40 -5.15
N ASN A 70 10.33 -2.11 -5.54
CA ASN A 70 11.02 -3.06 -4.66
C ASN A 70 12.38 -2.49 -4.22
N PRO A 71 12.52 -2.06 -2.97
CA PRO A 71 13.77 -1.48 -2.48
C PRO A 71 14.91 -2.50 -2.32
N ALA A 72 14.60 -3.81 -2.13
CA ALA A 72 15.61 -4.84 -1.97
C ALA A 72 16.39 -5.09 -3.26
N ASN A 73 15.66 -5.10 -4.39
CA ASN A 73 16.25 -5.35 -5.73
C ASN A 73 16.48 -4.05 -6.49
N LYS A 74 16.09 -2.90 -5.95
CA LYS A 74 16.13 -1.60 -6.63
C LYS A 74 15.45 -1.65 -7.99
N THR A 75 14.20 -2.12 -8.01
CA THR A 75 13.39 -2.23 -9.23
C THR A 75 12.05 -1.53 -9.08
N VAL A 76 11.67 -0.78 -10.09
CA VAL A 76 10.29 -0.32 -10.31
C VAL A 76 9.64 -1.33 -11.24
N ASN A 77 8.71 -2.11 -10.69
CA ASN A 77 7.99 -3.14 -11.42
C ASN A 77 6.65 -2.55 -11.87
N LEU A 78 6.43 -2.48 -13.16
CA LEU A 78 5.19 -1.96 -13.74
C LEU A 78 4.41 -3.12 -14.39
N SER A 79 3.11 -3.14 -14.19
CA SER A 79 2.24 -4.08 -14.90
C SER A 79 2.33 -3.88 -16.41
N GLU A 80 2.10 -4.93 -17.19
CA GLU A 80 2.19 -4.88 -18.66
C GLU A 80 1.34 -3.77 -19.26
N GLY A 81 0.14 -3.55 -18.71
CA GLY A 81 -0.78 -2.49 -19.13
C GLY A 81 -0.30 -1.07 -18.80
N VAL A 82 0.63 -0.91 -17.86
CA VAL A 82 1.25 0.37 -17.50
C VAL A 82 2.58 0.53 -18.24
N TYR A 83 3.40 -0.51 -18.27
CA TYR A 83 4.75 -0.48 -18.84
C TYR A 83 4.76 -0.03 -20.31
N GLY A 84 3.92 -0.63 -21.15
CA GLY A 84 3.88 -0.36 -22.60
C GLY A 84 2.83 0.69 -23.02
N SER A 85 2.00 1.17 -22.11
CA SER A 85 0.93 2.12 -22.44
C SER A 85 1.40 3.57 -22.40
N ASN A 86 0.98 4.38 -23.39
CA ASN A 86 1.22 5.82 -23.43
C ASN A 86 0.06 6.65 -22.89
N SER A 87 -0.72 6.09 -21.97
CA SER A 87 -1.90 6.75 -21.39
C SER A 87 -1.55 7.60 -20.16
N VAL A 88 -2.41 8.60 -19.89
CA VAL A 88 -2.30 9.44 -18.68
C VAL A 88 -2.33 8.60 -17.40
N ALA A 89 -3.15 7.54 -17.35
CA ALA A 89 -3.19 6.64 -16.20
C ALA A 89 -1.87 5.89 -16.03
N ALA A 90 -1.27 5.38 -17.12
CA ALA A 90 0.01 4.68 -17.06
C ALA A 90 1.13 5.61 -16.57
N ALA A 91 1.18 6.83 -17.06
CA ALA A 91 2.14 7.83 -16.61
C ALA A 91 1.99 8.16 -15.13
N ALA A 92 0.75 8.29 -14.64
CA ALA A 92 0.49 8.58 -13.23
C ALA A 92 0.91 7.43 -12.31
N VAL A 93 0.63 6.17 -12.69
CA VAL A 93 1.06 4.99 -11.92
C VAL A 93 2.59 4.87 -11.92
N ALA A 94 3.22 4.99 -13.09
CA ALA A 94 4.67 4.95 -13.20
C ALA A 94 5.37 6.03 -12.36
N ALA A 95 4.83 7.26 -12.38
CA ALA A 95 5.33 8.36 -11.57
C ALA A 95 5.14 8.11 -10.06
N HIS A 96 4.05 7.47 -9.65
CA HIS A 96 3.79 7.11 -8.26
C HIS A 96 4.84 6.11 -7.74
N GLU A 97 5.09 5.03 -8.48
CA GLU A 97 6.07 4.01 -8.09
C GLU A 97 7.51 4.55 -8.10
N CYS A 98 7.83 5.44 -9.05
CA CYS A 98 9.10 6.15 -9.04
C CYS A 98 9.22 7.12 -7.86
N GLY A 99 8.10 7.71 -7.40
CA GLY A 99 8.07 8.51 -6.18
C GLY A 99 8.60 7.74 -4.98
N HIS A 100 8.23 6.47 -4.83
CA HIS A 100 8.76 5.59 -3.77
C HIS A 100 10.26 5.34 -3.92
N ALA A 101 10.76 5.17 -5.15
CA ALA A 101 12.20 5.05 -5.41
C ALA A 101 12.96 6.32 -5.02
N VAL A 102 12.44 7.49 -5.36
CA VAL A 102 13.03 8.81 -5.00
C VAL A 102 13.01 9.00 -3.48
N GLN A 103 11.91 8.68 -2.82
CA GLN A 103 11.80 8.74 -1.35
C GLN A 103 12.85 7.84 -0.69
N HIS A 104 13.03 6.63 -1.22
CA HIS A 104 14.04 5.68 -0.71
C HIS A 104 15.47 6.20 -0.94
N ALA A 105 15.78 6.71 -2.14
CA ALA A 105 17.08 7.25 -2.49
C ALA A 105 17.46 8.48 -1.64
N ARG A 106 16.48 9.36 -1.36
CA ARG A 106 16.67 10.53 -0.49
C ARG A 106 16.64 10.19 0.99
N ALA A 107 16.64 8.91 1.35
CA ALA A 107 16.61 8.44 2.73
C ALA A 107 15.46 9.03 3.56
N TYR A 108 14.29 9.17 2.96
CA TYR A 108 13.10 9.73 3.60
C TYR A 108 12.79 8.99 4.90
N ALA A 109 12.96 9.69 6.02
CA ALA A 109 12.93 9.08 7.35
C ALA A 109 11.65 8.28 7.66
N PRO A 110 10.42 8.75 7.32
CA PRO A 110 9.20 7.97 7.51
C PRO A 110 9.18 6.64 6.75
N LEU A 111 9.72 6.59 5.53
CA LEU A 111 9.77 5.35 4.74
C LEU A 111 10.75 4.33 5.33
N LYS A 112 11.91 4.78 5.82
CA LYS A 112 12.87 3.92 6.52
C LYS A 112 12.29 3.38 7.82
N MET A 113 11.64 4.24 8.61
CA MET A 113 10.97 3.86 9.84
C MET A 113 9.86 2.84 9.56
N ARG A 114 9.06 3.07 8.52
CA ARG A 114 8.05 2.12 8.05
C ARG A 114 8.66 0.74 7.78
N SER A 115 9.69 0.67 6.96
CA SER A 115 10.33 -0.60 6.58
C SER A 115 10.94 -1.33 7.78
N ALA A 116 11.50 -0.62 8.75
CA ALA A 116 12.06 -1.20 9.97
C ALA A 116 10.97 -1.73 10.91
N LEU A 117 9.78 -1.13 10.90
CA LEU A 117 8.68 -1.49 11.80
C LEU A 117 7.79 -2.63 11.27
N VAL A 118 7.80 -2.90 9.96
CA VAL A 118 7.02 -3.99 9.35
C VAL A 118 7.21 -5.34 10.07
N PRO A 119 8.43 -5.85 10.30
CA PRO A 119 8.60 -7.13 10.95
C PRO A 119 8.10 -7.13 12.41
N VAL A 120 8.24 -6.01 13.10
CA VAL A 120 7.75 -5.84 14.48
C VAL A 120 6.22 -5.91 14.51
N VAL A 121 5.55 -5.20 13.60
CA VAL A 121 4.08 -5.21 13.50
C VAL A 121 3.57 -6.59 13.13
N GLN A 122 4.16 -7.26 12.14
CA GLN A 122 3.76 -8.62 11.75
C GLN A 122 3.88 -9.61 12.91
N PHE A 123 4.97 -9.54 13.67
CA PHE A 123 5.17 -10.39 14.84
C PHE A 123 4.14 -10.10 15.93
N SER A 124 3.92 -8.82 16.25
CA SER A 124 2.92 -8.37 17.24
C SER A 124 1.52 -8.81 16.86
N SER A 125 1.11 -8.61 15.60
CA SER A 125 -0.22 -9.01 15.11
C SER A 125 -0.44 -10.53 15.20
N SER A 126 0.60 -11.33 14.93
CA SER A 126 0.52 -12.77 15.06
C SER A 126 0.31 -13.21 16.51
N ILE A 127 1.06 -12.65 17.45
CA ILE A 127 0.91 -12.93 18.89
C ILE A 127 -0.45 -12.48 19.40
N MET A 128 -0.89 -11.28 19.02
CA MET A 128 -2.16 -10.70 19.41
C MET A 128 -3.34 -11.63 19.11
N THR A 129 -3.35 -12.26 17.94
CA THR A 129 -4.42 -13.18 17.53
C THR A 129 -4.52 -14.37 18.51
N TRP A 130 -3.39 -14.95 18.92
CA TRP A 130 -3.35 -16.05 19.87
C TRP A 130 -3.72 -15.62 21.30
N VAL A 131 -3.29 -14.42 21.72
CA VAL A 131 -3.63 -13.86 23.04
C VAL A 131 -5.13 -13.57 23.14
N LEU A 132 -5.74 -13.01 22.08
CA LEU A 132 -7.18 -12.78 22.02
C LEU A 132 -7.97 -14.09 22.05
N LEU A 133 -7.56 -15.07 21.25
CA LEU A 133 -8.21 -16.39 21.23
C LEU A 133 -8.14 -17.07 22.61
N ALA A 134 -6.97 -17.10 23.22
CA ALA A 134 -6.80 -17.63 24.57
C ALA A 134 -7.61 -16.84 25.60
N GLY A 135 -7.66 -15.52 25.51
CA GLY A 135 -8.45 -14.64 26.37
C GLY A 135 -9.94 -14.92 26.29
N ILE A 136 -10.48 -15.18 25.08
CA ILE A 136 -11.89 -15.55 24.89
C ILE A 136 -12.18 -16.91 25.50
N LEU A 137 -11.31 -17.90 25.28
CA LEU A 137 -11.49 -19.26 25.81
C LEU A 137 -11.39 -19.32 27.33
N MET A 138 -10.58 -18.47 27.92
CA MET A 138 -10.29 -18.47 29.36
C MET A 138 -10.93 -17.29 30.11
N VAL A 139 -11.92 -16.62 29.52
CA VAL A 139 -12.54 -15.40 30.07
C VAL A 139 -13.08 -15.56 31.48
N ASN A 140 -13.59 -16.74 31.82
CA ASN A 140 -14.13 -17.06 33.14
C ASN A 140 -13.05 -17.32 34.21
N THR A 141 -11.83 -17.67 33.79
CA THR A 141 -10.73 -18.02 34.70
C THR A 141 -9.70 -16.90 34.81
N PHE A 142 -9.39 -16.27 33.67
CA PHE A 142 -8.39 -15.19 33.57
C PHE A 142 -8.89 -14.01 32.70
N PRO A 143 -9.84 -13.19 33.20
CA PRO A 143 -10.38 -12.07 32.42
C PRO A 143 -9.33 -11.01 32.03
N GLN A 144 -8.23 -10.94 32.77
CA GLN A 144 -7.11 -10.05 32.51
C GLN A 144 -6.40 -10.35 31.17
N LEU A 145 -6.41 -11.62 30.73
CA LEU A 145 -5.81 -12.03 29.47
C LEU A 145 -6.58 -11.45 28.27
N LEU A 146 -7.91 -11.39 28.37
CA LEU A 146 -8.74 -10.76 27.35
C LEU A 146 -8.50 -9.24 27.30
N LEU A 147 -8.40 -8.58 28.46
CA LEU A 147 -8.06 -7.15 28.52
C LEU A 147 -6.70 -6.86 27.91
N ALA A 148 -5.68 -7.68 28.18
CA ALA A 148 -4.36 -7.56 27.57
C ALA A 148 -4.43 -7.70 26.03
N GLY A 149 -5.21 -8.67 25.55
CA GLY A 149 -5.42 -8.86 24.11
C GLY A 149 -6.09 -7.65 23.45
N ILE A 150 -7.08 -7.05 24.10
CA ILE A 150 -7.76 -5.82 23.61
C ILE A 150 -6.80 -4.63 23.61
N CYS A 151 -5.98 -4.45 24.65
CA CYS A 151 -4.98 -3.40 24.69
C CYS A 151 -3.95 -3.54 23.55
N LEU A 152 -3.45 -4.75 23.33
CA LEU A 152 -2.53 -5.04 22.21
C LEU A 152 -3.19 -4.76 20.85
N PHE A 153 -4.47 -5.11 20.69
CA PHE A 153 -5.24 -4.81 19.49
C PHE A 153 -5.36 -3.31 19.23
N CYS A 154 -5.72 -2.53 20.25
CA CYS A 154 -5.83 -1.08 20.13
C CYS A 154 -4.47 -0.41 19.80
N HIS A 155 -3.39 -0.91 20.41
CA HIS A 155 -2.05 -0.42 20.14
C HIS A 155 -1.62 -0.73 18.70
N ASP A 156 -1.79 -1.97 18.25
CA ASP A 156 -1.45 -2.41 16.90
C ASP A 156 -2.27 -1.66 15.84
N TYR A 157 -3.56 -1.48 16.09
CA TYR A 157 -4.45 -0.72 15.21
C TYR A 157 -4.07 0.76 15.11
N SER A 158 -3.73 1.40 16.24
CA SER A 158 -3.25 2.79 16.25
C SER A 158 -1.94 2.93 15.48
N PHE A 159 -1.07 1.94 15.61
CA PHE A 159 0.19 1.90 14.89
C PHE A 159 -0.02 1.70 13.37
N GLN A 160 -0.95 0.83 12.96
CA GLN A 160 -1.30 0.65 11.55
C GLN A 160 -1.91 1.90 10.94
N LEU A 161 -2.74 2.65 11.68
CA LEU A 161 -3.27 3.94 11.22
C LEU A 161 -2.15 4.96 10.98
N TYR A 162 -1.19 5.05 11.91
CA TYR A 162 -0.02 5.90 11.73
C TYR A 162 0.81 5.48 10.52
N TYR A 163 0.96 4.18 10.32
CA TYR A 163 1.68 3.59 9.19
C TYR A 163 1.04 3.89 7.83
N VAL A 164 -0.29 3.92 7.74
CA VAL A 164 -1.01 4.26 6.50
C VAL A 164 -0.97 5.77 6.22
N ALA A 165 -0.90 6.59 7.28
CA ALA A 165 -0.86 8.05 7.17
C ALA A 165 0.52 8.60 6.75
N CYS A 166 1.60 7.81 6.87
CA CYS A 166 2.97 8.15 6.44
C CYS A 166 3.30 7.58 5.08
#